data_4d581e1c4dbbc3f549863fce3d6836dc
#
_entry.id   4d581e1c4dbbc3f549863fce3d6836dc
#
_cell.length_a   1.000
_cell.length_b   1.000
_cell.length_c   1.000
_cell.angle_alpha   90.00
_cell.angle_beta   90.00
_cell.angle_gamma   90.00
#
_symmetry.space_group_name_H-M   'P 1'
#
loop_
_entity.id
_entity.type
_entity.pdbx_description
1 polymer ?
#
loop_
_entity_poly.entity_id
_entity_poly.type
_entity_poly.pdbx_seq_one_letter_code
_entity_poly.pdbx_strand_id
1 'polypeptide(L)' 'MSFTLAINGQNRSFATLTPPVTLAEVIAAMNLKGDRIAVEHNGQIVQRALWADTPVSSGDRLEVVHFVGGG' A
#
# COMPACT_ATOMS: atom_id res chain seq x y z
N MET A 1 1.21 -9.28 17.49
CA MET A 1 0.94 -7.87 17.15
C MET A 1 0.46 -7.76 15.72
N SER A 2 -0.52 -6.93 15.47
CA SER A 2 -1.02 -6.78 14.12
C SER A 2 -0.19 -5.77 13.35
N PHE A 3 -0.08 -6.00 12.06
CA PHE A 3 0.55 -5.06 11.14
C PHE A 3 -0.50 -4.03 10.75
N THR A 4 -0.30 -2.78 11.14
CA THR A 4 -1.29 -1.73 10.98
C THR A 4 -0.73 -0.58 10.15
N LEU A 5 -1.52 -0.10 9.21
CA LEU A 5 -1.16 1.02 8.35
C LEU A 5 -2.29 2.06 8.38
N ALA A 6 -1.93 3.31 8.21
CA ALA A 6 -2.91 4.38 7.99
C ALA A 6 -3.10 4.54 6.48
N ILE A 7 -4.23 4.10 5.98
CA ILE A 7 -4.51 4.11 4.54
C ILE A 7 -5.64 5.10 4.28
N ASN A 8 -5.34 6.14 3.51
CA ASN A 8 -6.29 7.21 3.20
C ASN A 8 -6.92 7.76 4.48
N GLY A 9 -6.09 7.94 5.51
CA GLY A 9 -6.52 8.51 6.77
C GLY A 9 -7.20 7.54 7.73
N GLN A 10 -7.29 6.27 7.39
CA GLN A 10 -7.94 5.27 8.25
C GLN A 10 -6.95 4.19 8.64
N ASN A 11 -6.94 3.83 9.91
CA ASN A 11 -6.10 2.73 10.38
C ASN A 11 -6.69 1.40 9.93
N ARG A 12 -5.85 0.58 9.31
CA ARG A 12 -6.23 -0.76 8.86
C ARG A 12 -5.21 -1.78 9.33
N SER A 13 -5.68 -2.87 9.87
CA SER A 13 -4.83 -3.95 10.35
C SER A 13 -4.88 -5.12 9.39
N PHE A 14 -3.74 -5.76 9.20
CA PHE A 14 -3.57 -6.85 8.26
C PHE A 14 -3.07 -8.07 9.01
N ALA A 15 -3.97 -9.01 9.25
CA ALA A 15 -3.62 -10.23 9.99
C ALA A 15 -2.71 -11.16 9.19
N THR A 16 -2.74 -11.05 7.86
CA THR A 16 -2.00 -11.96 6.99
C THR A 16 -0.60 -11.45 6.63
N LEU A 17 -0.25 -10.23 7.05
CA LEU A 17 1.06 -9.66 6.72
C LEU A 17 1.99 -9.78 7.92
N THR A 18 3.15 -10.39 7.68
CA THR A 18 4.19 -10.58 8.70
C THR A 18 5.46 -9.90 8.22
N PRO A 19 6.01 -8.97 9.01
CA PRO A 19 7.26 -8.30 8.63
C PRO A 19 8.40 -9.28 8.36
N PRO A 20 9.26 -9.00 7.39
CA PRO A 20 9.28 -7.78 6.57
C PRO A 20 8.20 -7.79 5.48
N VAL A 21 7.59 -6.63 5.25
CA VAL A 21 6.49 -6.48 4.31
C VAL A 21 6.88 -5.47 3.23
N THR A 22 6.53 -5.77 1.99
CA THR A 22 6.73 -4.84 0.88
C THR A 22 5.40 -4.15 0.53
N LEU A 23 5.52 -3.01 -0.15
CA LEU A 23 4.32 -2.30 -0.62
C LEU A 23 3.50 -3.18 -1.57
N ALA A 24 4.15 -3.98 -2.41
CA ALA A 24 3.45 -4.89 -3.30
C ALA A 24 2.58 -5.88 -2.52
N GLU A 25 3.08 -6.38 -1.38
CA GLU A 25 2.32 -7.29 -0.54
C GLU A 25 1.09 -6.62 0.07
N VAL A 26 1.23 -5.36 0.47
CA VAL A 26 0.10 -4.61 1.01
C VAL A 26 -0.98 -4.43 -0.05
N ILE A 27 -0.59 -4.03 -1.25
CA ILE A 27 -1.54 -3.83 -2.34
C ILE A 27 -2.27 -5.14 -2.68
N ALA A 28 -1.54 -6.24 -2.70
CA ALA A 28 -2.14 -7.55 -2.94
C ALA A 28 -3.12 -7.94 -1.83
N ALA A 29 -2.77 -7.66 -0.59
CA ALA A 29 -3.63 -7.97 0.56
C ALA A 29 -4.92 -7.14 0.54
N MET A 30 -4.90 -5.98 -0.09
CA MET A 30 -6.08 -5.12 -0.24
C MET A 30 -6.92 -5.49 -1.45
N ASN A 31 -6.50 -6.46 -2.24
CA ASN A 31 -7.20 -6.88 -3.45
C ASN A 31 -7.33 -5.77 -4.49
N LEU A 32 -6.35 -4.91 -4.55
CA LEU A 32 -6.35 -3.80 -5.50
C LEU A 32 -5.64 -4.20 -6.78
N LYS A 33 -6.12 -3.65 -7.89
CA LYS A 33 -5.46 -3.83 -9.18
C LYS A 33 -4.41 -2.74 -9.36
N GLY A 34 -3.15 -3.14 -9.35
CA GLY A 34 -2.05 -2.19 -9.37
C GLY A 34 -2.00 -1.29 -10.59
N ASP A 35 -2.56 -1.71 -11.70
CA ASP A 35 -2.59 -0.90 -12.92
C ASP A 35 -3.65 0.19 -12.89
N ARG A 36 -4.45 0.24 -11.84
CA ARG A 36 -5.56 1.19 -11.71
C ARG A 36 -5.38 2.17 -10.56
N ILE A 37 -4.22 2.15 -9.91
CA ILE A 37 -4.01 2.99 -8.73
C ILE A 37 -2.64 3.66 -8.77
N ALA A 38 -2.57 4.79 -8.06
CA ALA A 38 -1.32 5.43 -7.70
C ALA A 38 -1.18 5.37 -6.19
N VAL A 39 0.04 5.20 -5.71
CA VAL A 39 0.30 5.02 -4.29
C VAL A 39 1.36 6.00 -3.81
N GLU A 40 1.08 6.69 -2.69
CA GLU A 40 2.08 7.42 -1.93
C GLU A 40 2.38 6.65 -0.65
N HIS A 41 3.65 6.56 -0.34
CA HIS A 41 4.13 5.93 0.89
C HIS A 41 4.85 6.99 1.71
N ASN A 42 4.30 7.31 2.87
CA ASN A 42 4.84 8.34 3.76
C ASN A 42 5.12 9.66 3.02
N GLY A 43 4.19 10.04 2.15
CA GLY A 43 4.27 11.29 1.43
C GLY A 43 5.02 11.25 0.12
N GLN A 44 5.55 10.10 -0.27
CA GLN A 44 6.31 9.98 -1.51
C GLN A 44 5.60 9.02 -2.47
N ILE A 45 5.46 9.46 -3.72
CA ILE A 45 4.88 8.60 -4.76
C ILE A 45 5.86 7.48 -5.06
N VAL A 46 5.35 6.25 -5.08
CA VAL A 46 6.13 5.07 -5.41
C VAL A 46 5.60 4.48 -6.70
N GLN A 47 6.44 4.43 -7.72
CA GLN A 47 6.07 3.84 -8.99
C GLN A 47 5.80 2.35 -8.83
N ARG A 48 4.84 1.86 -9.59
CA ARG A 48 4.41 0.46 -9.50
C ARG A 48 5.56 -0.52 -9.61
N ALA A 49 6.51 -0.24 -10.50
CA ALA A 49 7.67 -1.12 -10.71
C ALA A 49 8.54 -1.27 -9.47
N LEU A 50 8.43 -0.34 -8.51
CA LEU A 50 9.25 -0.35 -7.30
C LEU A 50 8.51 -0.91 -6.07
N TRP A 51 7.24 -1.26 -6.20
CA TRP A 51 6.45 -1.70 -5.04
C TRP A 51 7.03 -2.94 -4.38
N ALA A 52 7.53 -3.87 -5.18
CA ALA A 52 8.09 -5.12 -4.63
C ALA A 52 9.41 -4.90 -3.90
N ASP A 53 10.05 -3.76 -4.12
CA ASP A 53 11.31 -3.41 -3.49
C ASP A 53 11.17 -2.32 -2.44
N THR A 54 9.94 -1.91 -2.12
CA THR A 54 9.68 -0.85 -1.16
C THR A 54 9.24 -1.45 0.16
N PRO A 55 10.07 -1.38 1.20
CA PRO A 55 9.68 -1.89 2.51
C PRO A 55 8.65 -0.99 3.16
N VAL A 56 7.72 -1.61 3.85
CA VAL A 56 6.65 -0.91 4.58
C VAL A 56 6.67 -1.40 6.02
N SER A 57 6.60 -0.45 6.95
CA SER A 57 6.62 -0.75 8.38
C SER A 57 5.26 -0.46 8.99
N SER A 58 4.93 -1.20 10.05
CA SER A 58 3.71 -0.93 10.78
C SER A 58 3.73 0.51 11.28
N GLY A 59 2.62 1.20 11.11
CA GLY A 59 2.53 2.62 11.44
C GLY A 59 2.73 3.56 10.26
N ASP A 60 3.20 3.05 9.13
CA ASP A 60 3.39 3.89 7.94
C ASP A 60 2.06 4.38 7.39
N ARG A 61 2.14 5.43 6.58
CA ARG A 61 0.97 6.01 5.92
C ARG A 61 1.01 5.72 4.43
N LEU A 62 -0.15 5.34 3.91
CA LEU A 62 -0.35 5.15 2.48
C LEU A 62 -1.52 6.00 2.01
N GLU A 63 -1.35 6.60 0.84
CA GLU A 63 -2.45 7.23 0.12
C GLU A 63 -2.63 6.47 -1.19
N VAL A 64 -3.81 5.95 -1.40
CA VAL A 64 -4.13 5.17 -2.59
C VAL A 64 -5.20 5.90 -3.38
N VAL A 65 -4.90 6.22 -4.62
CA VAL A 65 -5.82 6.93 -5.50
C VAL A 65 -6.14 6.04 -6.68
N HIS A 66 -7.42 5.86 -6.95
CA HIS A 66 -7.86 5.07 -8.11
C HIS A 66 -7.99 5.98 -9.32
N PHE A 67 -7.48 5.50 -10.45
CA PHE A 67 -7.69 6.21 -11.70
C PHE A 67 -9.11 5.97 -12.17
N VAL A 68 -9.76 7.05 -12.56
CA VAL A 68 -11.09 6.99 -13.12
C VAL A 68 -10.99 7.12 -14.62
N GLY A 69 -11.46 6.18 -15.28
CA GLY A 69 -11.52 6.41 -16.51
C GLY A 69 -10.87 5.87 -17.52
N GLY A 70 -10.64 6.13 -18.10
CA GLY A 70 -10.27 5.72 -18.96
C GLY A 70 -9.90 5.51 -20.09
N GLY A 71 -9.67 5.09 -20.18
CA GLY A 71 -9.00 4.85 -21.19
C GLY A 71 -8.58 4.03 -21.81
#